data_76a2c4c1552a6a81b47b608c8462aa1f
#
_entry.id   76a2c4c1552a6a81b47b608c8462aa1f
#
_cell.length_a   1.000
_cell.length_b   1.000
_cell.length_c   1.000
_cell.angle_alpha   90.00
_cell.angle_beta   90.00
_cell.angle_gamma   90.00
#
_symmetry.space_group_name_H-M   'P 1'
#
loop_
_entity.id
_entity.type
_entity.pdbx_description
1 polymer ?
#
loop_
_entity_poly.entity_id
_entity_poly.type
_entity_poly.pdbx_seq_one_letter_code
_entity_poly.pdbx_strand_id
1 'polypeptide(L)'
;ISIVGTNGKYSTIQAMFAILKEANIKCNIYTSPHIKSINERFVFNNQELNDEELASLFEEIESANNNEPITFFEILTAAYFLKASQYQDNINLIETGLFHRFDATNILKTNLASIVTSIGLDHLDWLPDNEQNVEKIIYEKTSTLLNSNIIVAKQSSKEITDSIKKIIS
;
A
#
# COMPACT_ATOMS: atom_id res chain seq x y z
N ILE A 1 5.08 6.94 -2.11
CA ILE A 1 5.04 6.01 -3.26
C ILE A 1 4.13 4.85 -2.88
N SER A 2 3.09 4.60 -3.68
CA SER A 2 2.17 3.49 -3.49
C SER A 2 2.63 2.28 -4.32
N ILE A 3 2.60 1.09 -3.73
CA ILE A 3 2.98 -0.15 -4.41
C ILE A 3 1.76 -1.07 -4.44
N VAL A 4 1.25 -1.30 -5.66
CA VAL A 4 0.03 -2.06 -5.92
C VAL A 4 0.31 -3.28 -6.81
N GLY A 5 -0.45 -4.34 -6.66
CA GLY A 5 -0.34 -5.56 -7.47
C GLY A 5 -0.79 -6.81 -6.72
N THR A 6 -0.71 -7.95 -7.37
CA THR A 6 -0.99 -9.26 -6.77
C THR A 6 0.26 -9.77 -6.06
N ASN A 7 1.36 -9.88 -6.78
CA ASN A 7 2.62 -10.44 -6.27
C ASN A 7 3.75 -9.41 -6.39
N GLY A 8 4.72 -9.49 -5.46
CA GLY A 8 5.96 -8.72 -5.54
C GLY A 8 5.91 -7.34 -4.88
N LYS A 9 4.79 -6.93 -4.26
CA LYS A 9 4.68 -5.64 -3.56
C LYS A 9 5.75 -5.51 -2.47
N TYR A 10 5.77 -6.43 -1.52
CA TYR A 10 6.75 -6.45 -0.42
C TYR A 10 8.20 -6.48 -0.93
N SER A 11 8.52 -7.37 -1.89
CA SER A 11 9.87 -7.46 -2.45
C SER A 11 10.31 -6.18 -3.14
N THR A 12 9.39 -5.48 -3.82
CA THR A 12 9.65 -4.18 -4.44
C THR A 12 9.96 -3.12 -3.38
N ILE A 13 9.17 -3.08 -2.30
CA ILE A 13 9.40 -2.17 -1.17
C ILE A 13 10.78 -2.41 -0.56
N GLN A 14 11.14 -3.66 -0.28
CA GLN A 14 12.43 -4.00 0.32
C GLN A 14 13.61 -3.63 -0.58
N ALA A 15 13.50 -3.86 -1.90
CA ALA A 15 14.52 -3.45 -2.86
C ALA A 15 14.67 -1.92 -2.91
N MET A 16 13.56 -1.19 -2.97
CA MET A 16 13.56 0.28 -2.95
C MET A 16 14.16 0.81 -1.65
N PHE A 17 13.76 0.24 -0.52
CA PHE A 17 14.28 0.61 0.80
C PHE A 17 15.79 0.45 0.87
N ALA A 18 16.33 -0.69 0.41
CA ALA A 18 17.76 -0.92 0.38
C ALA A 18 18.52 0.13 -0.45
N ILE A 19 17.98 0.48 -1.64
CA ILE A 19 18.57 1.50 -2.52
C ILE A 19 18.51 2.89 -1.88
N LEU A 20 17.36 3.27 -1.31
CA LEU A 20 17.18 4.59 -0.70
C LEU A 20 18.05 4.74 0.56
N LYS A 21 18.17 3.67 1.36
CA LYS A 21 19.04 3.63 2.53
C LYS A 21 20.50 3.82 2.15
N GLU A 22 20.99 3.14 1.11
CA GLU A 22 22.36 3.31 0.60
C GLU A 22 22.60 4.74 0.08
N ALA A 23 21.58 5.34 -0.52
CA ALA A 23 21.61 6.74 -0.95
C ALA A 23 21.47 7.77 0.19
N ASN A 24 21.39 7.33 1.46
CA ASN A 24 21.13 8.16 2.63
C ASN A 24 19.79 8.94 2.56
N ILE A 25 18.81 8.40 1.86
CA ILE A 25 17.44 8.95 1.81
C ILE A 25 16.59 8.28 2.87
N LYS A 26 16.01 9.08 3.75
CA LYS A 26 15.16 8.59 4.83
C LYS A 26 13.82 8.09 4.30
N CYS A 27 13.39 6.95 4.80
CA CYS A 27 12.13 6.31 4.40
C CYS A 27 11.29 5.90 5.60
N ASN A 28 9.99 5.91 5.38
CA ASN A 28 9.02 5.21 6.18
C ASN A 28 8.41 4.09 5.34
N ILE A 29 8.05 2.98 5.96
CA ILE A 29 7.51 1.81 5.25
C ILE A 29 6.22 1.36 5.94
N TYR A 30 5.21 1.06 5.13
CA TYR A 30 3.99 0.38 5.53
C TYR A 30 3.79 -0.86 4.69
N THR A 31 3.75 -2.03 5.32
CA THR A 31 3.57 -3.33 4.65
C THR A 31 2.47 -4.17 5.27
N SER A 32 1.95 -5.14 4.51
CA SER A 32 0.95 -6.09 4.96
C SER A 32 0.97 -7.39 4.15
N PRO A 33 0.65 -8.54 4.80
CA PRO A 33 0.52 -8.74 6.24
C PRO A 33 1.87 -8.79 6.97
N HIS A 34 1.88 -8.88 8.29
CA HIS A 34 3.06 -9.25 9.08
C HIS A 34 3.21 -10.79 9.16
N ILE A 35 4.42 -11.27 9.46
CA ILE A 35 4.72 -12.69 9.61
C ILE A 35 4.85 -13.07 11.08
N LYS A 36 5.56 -12.28 11.88
CA LYS A 36 5.83 -12.55 13.30
C LYS A 36 5.15 -11.55 14.22
N SER A 37 5.31 -10.27 13.95
CA SER A 37 4.81 -9.18 14.80
C SER A 37 4.17 -8.09 13.97
N ILE A 38 3.11 -7.50 14.48
CA ILE A 38 2.42 -6.36 13.87
C ILE A 38 3.36 -5.17 13.64
N ASN A 39 4.41 -5.03 14.44
CA ASN A 39 5.43 -3.97 14.36
C ASN A 39 6.14 -3.96 13.00
N GLU A 40 6.33 -5.14 12.37
CA GLU A 40 6.92 -5.29 11.04
C GLU A 40 6.26 -4.40 9.99
N ARG A 41 4.99 -4.05 10.19
CA ARG A 41 4.22 -3.20 9.27
C ARG A 41 4.62 -1.73 9.32
N PHE A 42 5.30 -1.31 10.37
CA PHE A 42 5.52 0.08 10.73
C PHE A 42 7.01 0.39 10.88
N VAL A 43 7.65 0.86 9.82
CA VAL A 43 9.05 1.26 9.86
C VAL A 43 9.14 2.77 9.64
N PHE A 44 9.80 3.48 10.57
CA PHE A 44 10.05 4.92 10.50
C PHE A 44 11.52 5.20 10.74
N ASN A 45 12.13 6.05 9.92
CA ASN A 45 13.57 6.33 9.97
C ASN A 45 14.44 5.05 10.00
N ASN A 46 14.04 4.02 9.24
CA ASN A 46 14.71 2.71 9.14
C ASN A 46 14.63 1.85 10.41
N GLN A 47 13.70 2.12 11.32
CA GLN A 47 13.47 1.34 12.55
C GLN A 47 11.98 0.97 12.68
N GLU A 48 11.71 -0.24 13.11
CA GLU A 48 10.36 -0.67 13.47
C GLU A 48 9.90 0.06 14.73
N LEU A 49 8.61 0.38 14.81
CA LEU A 49 8.02 0.88 16.06
C LEU A 49 8.05 -0.22 17.12
N ASN A 50 8.33 0.15 18.35
CA ASN A 50 8.19 -0.76 19.48
C ASN A 50 6.72 -0.88 19.93
N ASP A 51 6.44 -1.84 20.82
CA ASP A 51 5.08 -2.13 21.29
C ASP A 51 4.42 -0.95 21.98
N GLU A 52 5.18 -0.19 22.77
CA GLU A 52 4.67 0.97 23.52
C GLU A 52 4.27 2.11 22.57
N GLU A 53 5.10 2.41 21.57
CA GLU A 53 4.81 3.42 20.56
C GLU A 53 3.58 3.03 19.73
N LEU A 54 3.47 1.76 19.35
CA LEU A 54 2.36 1.25 18.55
C LEU A 54 1.06 1.25 19.35
N ALA A 55 1.09 0.83 20.62
CA ALA A 55 -0.06 0.89 21.50
C ALA A 55 -0.58 2.32 21.67
N SER A 56 0.33 3.27 21.92
CA SER A 56 -0.03 4.68 22.07
C SER A 56 -0.69 5.26 20.80
N LEU A 57 -0.20 4.85 19.61
CA LEU A 57 -0.82 5.27 18.34
C LEU A 57 -2.23 4.70 18.18
N PHE A 58 -2.46 3.45 18.56
CA PHE A 58 -3.80 2.86 18.48
C PHE A 58 -4.77 3.52 19.45
N GLU A 59 -4.34 3.81 20.67
CA GLU A 59 -5.16 4.57 21.64
C GLU A 59 -5.56 5.95 21.10
N GLU A 60 -4.64 6.65 20.44
CA GLU A 60 -4.91 7.95 19.83
C GLU A 60 -5.93 7.82 18.69
N ILE A 61 -5.80 6.81 17.82
CA ILE A 61 -6.74 6.56 16.72
C ILE A 61 -8.11 6.15 17.26
N GLU A 62 -8.20 5.25 18.24
CA GLU A 62 -9.47 4.86 18.85
C GLU A 62 -10.19 6.04 19.51
N SER A 63 -9.44 6.88 20.20
CA SER A 63 -9.97 8.12 20.82
C SER A 63 -10.54 9.07 19.74
N ALA A 64 -9.83 9.26 18.63
CA ALA A 64 -10.27 10.11 17.53
C ALA A 64 -11.48 9.53 16.78
N ASN A 65 -11.57 8.20 16.70
CA ASN A 65 -12.64 7.48 16.03
C ASN A 65 -13.99 7.50 16.78
N ASN A 66 -14.00 7.89 18.07
CA ASN A 66 -15.21 7.98 18.91
C ASN A 66 -16.06 6.68 18.94
N ASN A 67 -15.44 5.53 18.93
CA ASN A 67 -16.07 4.19 18.90
C ASN A 67 -16.94 3.92 17.63
N GLU A 68 -16.72 4.66 16.55
CA GLU A 68 -17.36 4.32 15.27
C GLU A 68 -16.80 3.00 14.72
N PRO A 69 -17.58 2.24 13.95
CA PRO A 69 -17.09 1.01 13.32
C PRO A 69 -15.85 1.28 12.45
N ILE A 70 -14.76 0.58 12.73
CA ILE A 70 -13.51 0.65 11.97
C ILE A 70 -12.93 -0.75 11.81
N THR A 71 -12.42 -1.08 10.63
CA THR A 71 -11.78 -2.37 10.40
C THR A 71 -10.35 -2.40 10.93
N PHE A 72 -9.84 -3.61 11.17
CA PHE A 72 -8.46 -3.78 11.61
C PHE A 72 -7.44 -3.15 10.65
N PHE A 73 -7.67 -3.25 9.34
CA PHE A 73 -6.77 -2.65 8.36
C PHE A 73 -6.86 -1.12 8.32
N GLU A 74 -8.04 -0.57 8.51
CA GLU A 74 -8.24 0.89 8.56
C GLU A 74 -7.56 1.52 9.78
N ILE A 75 -7.67 0.92 10.98
CA ILE A 75 -6.99 1.44 12.18
C ILE A 75 -5.47 1.39 12.02
N LEU A 76 -4.92 0.30 11.46
CA LEU A 76 -3.49 0.19 11.16
C LEU A 76 -3.04 1.27 10.16
N THR A 77 -3.81 1.49 9.13
CA THR A 77 -3.50 2.47 8.08
C THR A 77 -3.58 3.89 8.63
N ALA A 78 -4.59 4.20 9.43
CA ALA A 78 -4.71 5.50 10.11
C ALA A 78 -3.52 5.75 11.04
N ALA A 79 -3.13 4.76 11.84
CA ALA A 79 -1.95 4.84 12.73
C ALA A 79 -0.66 5.10 11.93
N TYR A 80 -0.48 4.40 10.79
CA TYR A 80 0.66 4.66 9.93
C TYR A 80 0.69 6.11 9.42
N PHE A 81 -0.41 6.61 8.85
CA PHE A 81 -0.45 7.97 8.32
C PHE A 81 -0.29 9.03 9.41
N LEU A 82 -0.87 8.82 10.60
CA LEU A 82 -0.67 9.70 11.74
C LEU A 82 0.81 9.80 12.12
N LYS A 83 1.48 8.67 12.26
CA LYS A 83 2.92 8.64 12.58
C LYS A 83 3.76 9.21 11.43
N ALA A 84 3.45 8.88 10.18
CA ALA A 84 4.16 9.35 9.00
C ALA A 84 4.11 10.89 8.87
N SER A 85 3.02 11.54 9.29
CA SER A 85 2.87 12.99 9.27
C SER A 85 3.92 13.73 10.09
N GLN A 86 4.56 13.06 11.04
CA GLN A 86 5.64 13.59 11.87
C GLN A 86 7.00 13.61 11.14
N TYR A 87 7.10 12.98 9.95
CA TYR A 87 8.33 12.81 9.16
C TYR A 87 8.18 13.39 7.75
N GLN A 88 8.03 14.71 7.65
CA GLN A 88 7.68 15.41 6.39
C GLN A 88 8.70 15.22 5.26
N ASP A 89 9.99 15.03 5.59
CA ASP A 89 11.07 14.88 4.61
C ASP A 89 11.31 13.42 4.19
N ASN A 90 10.62 12.46 4.79
CA ASN A 90 10.82 11.06 4.49
C ASN A 90 9.99 10.61 3.29
N ILE A 91 10.56 9.72 2.48
CA ILE A 91 9.80 9.00 1.44
C ILE A 91 8.99 7.89 2.11
N ASN A 92 7.68 7.91 1.89
CA ASN A 92 6.80 6.84 2.36
C ASN A 92 6.65 5.77 1.27
N LEU A 93 7.02 4.52 1.57
CA LEU A 93 6.81 3.33 0.75
C LEU A 93 5.61 2.58 1.31
N ILE A 94 4.49 2.57 0.58
CA ILE A 94 3.21 2.09 1.09
C ILE A 94 2.73 0.91 0.26
N GLU A 95 2.62 -0.26 0.89
CA GLU A 95 1.96 -1.42 0.31
C GLU A 95 0.45 -1.24 0.39
N THR A 96 -0.25 -1.38 -0.75
CA THR A 96 -1.72 -1.44 -0.74
C THR A 96 -2.20 -2.79 -0.22
N GLY A 97 -3.41 -2.81 0.34
CA GLY A 97 -4.03 -4.04 0.82
C GLY A 97 -4.48 -4.98 -0.30
N LEU A 98 -5.76 -5.32 -0.34
CA LEU A 98 -6.32 -6.26 -1.33
C LEU A 98 -6.39 -5.66 -2.74
N PHE A 99 -7.04 -4.51 -2.84
CA PHE A 99 -7.21 -3.73 -4.05
C PHE A 99 -6.68 -2.30 -3.80
N HIS A 100 -6.89 -1.37 -4.73
CA HIS A 100 -6.49 0.02 -4.50
C HIS A 100 -7.70 0.96 -4.44
N ARG A 101 -8.74 0.70 -5.22
CA ARG A 101 -9.86 1.64 -5.42
C ARG A 101 -10.58 2.04 -4.12
N PHE A 102 -10.84 1.08 -3.24
CA PHE A 102 -11.46 1.29 -1.93
C PHE A 102 -10.53 0.89 -0.77
N ASP A 103 -9.23 0.85 -1.03
CA ASP A 103 -8.25 0.51 -0.02
C ASP A 103 -8.02 1.67 0.95
N ALA A 104 -7.88 1.37 2.24
CA ALA A 104 -7.64 2.39 3.26
C ALA A 104 -6.36 3.22 2.99
N THR A 105 -5.39 2.66 2.24
CA THR A 105 -4.18 3.40 1.85
C THR A 105 -4.42 4.42 0.73
N ASN A 106 -5.57 4.36 0.02
CA ASN A 106 -5.90 5.25 -1.09
C ASN A 106 -6.60 6.54 -0.64
N ILE A 107 -6.10 7.20 0.38
CA ILE A 107 -6.64 8.46 0.92
C ILE A 107 -5.90 9.70 0.42
N LEU A 108 -4.74 9.54 -0.17
CA LEU A 108 -3.93 10.66 -0.64
C LEU A 108 -4.43 11.15 -2.00
N LYS A 109 -4.66 12.45 -2.13
CA LYS A 109 -5.08 13.07 -3.41
C LYS A 109 -4.04 12.96 -4.51
N THR A 110 -2.76 12.97 -4.12
CA THR A 110 -1.60 12.83 -5.01
C THR A 110 -0.49 12.09 -4.28
N ASN A 111 0.36 11.41 -5.04
CA ASN A 111 1.60 10.83 -4.52
C ASN A 111 2.74 11.03 -5.51
N LEU A 112 3.98 10.77 -5.10
CA LEU A 112 5.17 10.93 -5.93
C LEU A 112 5.17 9.97 -7.13
N ALA A 113 4.79 8.72 -6.87
CA ALA A 113 4.67 7.67 -7.89
C ALA A 113 3.79 6.52 -7.38
N SER A 114 3.22 5.78 -8.32
CA SER A 114 2.57 4.48 -8.07
C SER A 114 3.29 3.40 -8.87
N ILE A 115 3.63 2.29 -8.23
CA ILE A 115 4.30 1.15 -8.86
C ILE A 115 3.31 0.01 -8.95
N VAL A 116 3.02 -0.41 -10.17
CA VAL A 116 2.19 -1.59 -10.45
C VAL A 116 3.12 -2.79 -10.62
N THR A 117 3.13 -3.68 -9.64
CA THR A 117 3.88 -4.94 -9.69
C THR A 117 3.11 -5.97 -10.53
N SER A 118 3.44 -7.26 -10.45
CA SER A 118 2.72 -8.28 -11.22
C SER A 118 1.25 -8.40 -10.76
N ILE A 119 0.32 -8.34 -11.72
CA ILE A 119 -1.11 -8.58 -11.51
C ILE A 119 -1.49 -9.96 -12.06
N GLY A 120 -2.31 -10.69 -11.32
CA GLY A 120 -2.87 -11.99 -11.68
C GLY A 120 -4.16 -12.24 -10.93
N LEU A 121 -4.73 -13.44 -11.05
CA LEU A 121 -5.91 -13.86 -10.31
C LEU A 121 -5.59 -13.94 -8.83
N ASP A 122 -6.35 -13.21 -8.02
CA ASP A 122 -6.21 -13.14 -6.58
C ASP A 122 -7.47 -12.52 -5.97
N HIS A 123 -7.77 -12.85 -4.71
CA HIS A 123 -8.88 -12.26 -3.97
C HIS A 123 -10.24 -12.34 -4.66
N LEU A 124 -10.50 -13.39 -5.43
CA LEU A 124 -11.73 -13.57 -6.20
C LEU A 124 -12.98 -13.57 -5.30
N ASP A 125 -12.88 -14.13 -4.08
CA ASP A 125 -13.96 -14.18 -3.11
C ASP A 125 -14.50 -12.80 -2.66
N TRP A 126 -13.74 -11.73 -2.96
CA TRP A 126 -14.14 -10.35 -2.69
C TRP A 126 -14.84 -9.68 -3.88
N LEU A 127 -14.98 -10.41 -4.98
CA LEU A 127 -15.66 -9.94 -6.19
C LEU A 127 -16.97 -10.70 -6.40
N PRO A 128 -18.00 -10.06 -6.98
CA PRO A 128 -19.20 -10.79 -7.41
C PRO A 128 -18.85 -11.93 -8.36
N ASP A 129 -19.56 -13.06 -8.30
CA ASP A 129 -19.26 -14.26 -9.10
C ASP A 129 -19.10 -13.99 -10.59
N ASN A 130 -19.90 -13.09 -11.14
CA ASN A 130 -19.84 -12.70 -12.55
C ASN A 130 -18.70 -11.72 -12.90
N GLU A 131 -17.96 -11.25 -11.91
CA GLU A 131 -16.82 -10.31 -12.04
C GLU A 131 -15.48 -10.94 -11.62
N GLN A 132 -15.46 -12.24 -11.32
CA GLN A 132 -14.26 -12.97 -10.87
C GLN A 132 -13.31 -13.26 -12.04
N ASN A 133 -12.69 -12.22 -12.56
CA ASN A 133 -11.76 -12.30 -13.69
C ASN A 133 -10.58 -11.32 -13.52
N VAL A 134 -9.55 -11.50 -14.35
CA VAL A 134 -8.31 -10.68 -14.24
C VAL A 134 -8.55 -9.23 -14.64
N GLU A 135 -9.46 -8.95 -15.56
CA GLU A 135 -9.81 -7.59 -16.00
C GLU A 135 -10.39 -6.79 -14.85
N LYS A 136 -11.26 -7.40 -14.05
CA LYS A 136 -11.82 -6.76 -12.87
C LYS A 136 -10.75 -6.49 -11.82
N ILE A 137 -9.84 -7.44 -11.57
CA ILE A 137 -8.72 -7.25 -10.65
C ILE A 137 -7.82 -6.10 -11.12
N ILE A 138 -7.50 -6.02 -12.42
CA ILE A 138 -6.75 -4.91 -12.98
C ILE A 138 -7.46 -3.59 -12.70
N TYR A 139 -8.76 -3.52 -12.97
CA TYR A 139 -9.57 -2.32 -12.72
C TYR A 139 -9.53 -1.91 -11.25
N GLU A 140 -9.80 -2.83 -10.31
CA GLU A 140 -9.82 -2.55 -8.87
C GLU A 140 -8.45 -2.11 -8.32
N LYS A 141 -7.36 -2.59 -8.94
CA LYS A 141 -6.00 -2.24 -8.53
C LYS A 141 -5.46 -0.97 -9.18
N THR A 142 -5.94 -0.55 -10.35
CA THR A 142 -5.28 0.50 -11.13
C THR A 142 -6.13 1.72 -11.48
N SER A 143 -7.46 1.63 -11.41
CA SER A 143 -8.37 2.69 -11.88
C SER A 143 -8.27 4.01 -11.11
N THR A 144 -7.67 4.02 -9.92
CA THR A 144 -7.52 5.22 -9.07
C THR A 144 -6.08 5.73 -8.98
N LEU A 145 -5.17 5.25 -9.84
CA LEU A 145 -3.76 5.65 -9.86
C LEU A 145 -3.49 6.95 -10.65
N LEU A 146 -4.51 7.58 -11.23
CA LEU A 146 -4.40 8.64 -12.25
C LEU A 146 -3.69 9.92 -11.81
N ASN A 147 -3.55 10.15 -10.52
CA ASN A 147 -2.94 11.37 -9.98
C ASN A 147 -1.47 11.20 -9.59
N SER A 148 -0.76 10.22 -10.18
CA SER A 148 0.63 9.92 -9.86
C SER A 148 1.45 9.59 -11.11
N ASN A 149 2.77 9.58 -10.98
CA ASN A 149 3.64 8.97 -11.98
C ASN A 149 3.51 7.45 -11.87
N ILE A 150 3.00 6.79 -12.91
CA ILE A 150 2.73 5.35 -12.86
C ILE A 150 3.86 4.57 -13.53
N ILE A 151 4.44 3.65 -12.79
CA ILE A 151 5.47 2.72 -13.26
C ILE A 151 4.87 1.31 -13.29
N VAL A 152 4.75 0.72 -14.47
CA VAL A 152 4.22 -0.64 -14.62
C VAL A 152 5.38 -1.61 -14.81
N ALA A 153 5.55 -2.52 -13.85
CA ALA A 153 6.52 -3.61 -13.95
C ALA A 153 6.09 -4.62 -15.05
N LYS A 154 7.02 -5.48 -15.46
CA LYS A 154 6.73 -6.56 -16.40
C LYS A 154 5.58 -7.42 -15.90
N GLN A 155 4.57 -7.63 -16.75
CA GLN A 155 3.43 -8.50 -16.49
C GLN A 155 3.65 -9.90 -17.08
N SER A 156 2.82 -10.85 -16.66
CA SER A 156 2.87 -12.24 -17.15
C SER A 156 2.46 -12.37 -18.62
N SER A 157 1.65 -11.43 -19.14
CA SER A 157 1.24 -11.40 -20.53
C SER A 157 1.14 -9.97 -21.08
N LYS A 158 1.08 -9.87 -22.41
CA LYS A 158 0.87 -8.60 -23.11
C LYS A 158 -0.55 -8.07 -22.88
N GLU A 159 -1.54 -8.95 -22.85
CA GLU A 159 -2.95 -8.62 -22.65
C GLU A 159 -3.14 -7.89 -21.29
N ILE A 160 -2.54 -8.38 -20.22
CA ILE A 160 -2.57 -7.72 -18.91
C ILE A 160 -1.91 -6.34 -18.99
N THR A 161 -0.76 -6.25 -19.66
CA THR A 161 -0.06 -4.97 -19.83
C THR A 161 -0.91 -3.96 -20.58
N ASP A 162 -1.56 -4.37 -21.67
CA ASP A 162 -2.39 -3.51 -22.51
C ASP A 162 -3.67 -3.09 -21.75
N SER A 163 -4.29 -3.99 -20.98
CA SER A 163 -5.43 -3.67 -20.11
C SER A 163 -5.07 -2.66 -19.03
N ILE A 164 -3.92 -2.80 -18.37
CA ILE A 164 -3.45 -1.82 -17.40
C ILE A 164 -3.28 -0.45 -18.07
N LYS A 165 -2.56 -0.39 -19.19
CA LYS A 165 -2.33 0.86 -19.94
C LYS A 165 -3.63 1.55 -20.34
N LYS A 166 -4.62 0.79 -20.78
CA LYS A 166 -5.94 1.32 -21.16
C LYS A 166 -6.68 1.99 -20.00
N ILE A 167 -6.49 1.49 -18.77
CA ILE A 167 -7.16 2.03 -17.60
C ILE A 167 -6.46 3.28 -17.08
N ILE A 168 -5.12 3.31 -17.15
CA ILE A 168 -4.30 4.40 -16.58
C ILE A 168 -3.98 5.53 -17.58
N SER A 169 -4.41 5.40 -18.85
CA SER A 169 -4.29 6.44 -19.90
C SER A 169 -5.43 7.44 -19.81
#